data_a13935cbaf2a43bb92cd5a50d063eafb
#
_entry.id   a13935cbaf2a43bb92cd5a50d063eafb
#
_cell.length_a   1.000
_cell.length_b   1.000
_cell.length_c   1.000
_cell.angle_alpha   90.00
_cell.angle_beta   90.00
_cell.angle_gamma   90.00
#
_symmetry.space_group_name_H-M   'P 1'
#
loop_
_entity.id
_entity.type
_entity.pdbx_description
1 polymer ?
#
loop_
_entity_poly.entity_id
_entity_poly.type
_entity_poly.pdbx_seq_one_letter_code
_entity_poly.pdbx_strand_id
1 'polypeptide(L)'
;MQVMADAMANLQHPEWFVPDDAVYMAEHISGPKGFCLVAEEKTTGALAAYFTVKLAGTAPDALGWQLGMSEEELNTTAQMDSCCVAPPYQGNGLEGKLLLMAEDTLRGSRYRHLLATVHPDNAASLYTGLHRGYTIAANHVICYGDKVRDILYKELESRNTNMNTTIRAMTPADKDSVMEMMRVFYNSPAVLSNGSDEIFARDIEGCISDNPYVEGYMFEQDG
;
A
#
# COMPACT_ATOMS: atom_id res chain seq x y z
N MET A 1 -9.62 11.14 14.98
CA MET A 1 -10.37 12.38 14.64
C MET A 1 -9.45 13.59 14.47
N GLN A 2 -8.49 13.88 15.39
CA GLN A 2 -7.61 15.07 15.25
C GLN A 2 -6.81 15.06 13.94
N VAL A 3 -6.12 13.95 13.60
CA VAL A 3 -5.36 13.83 12.33
C VAL A 3 -6.21 14.13 11.11
N MET A 4 -7.46 13.65 11.09
CA MET A 4 -8.39 13.94 9.99
C MET A 4 -8.76 15.42 9.94
N ALA A 5 -9.08 16.04 11.08
CA ALA A 5 -9.40 17.46 11.15
C ALA A 5 -8.21 18.32 10.68
N ASP A 6 -7.00 17.99 11.12
CA ASP A 6 -5.78 18.71 10.71
C ASP A 6 -5.48 18.51 9.22
N ALA A 7 -5.64 17.30 8.71
CA ALA A 7 -5.49 17.02 7.29
C ALA A 7 -6.50 17.82 6.46
N MET A 8 -7.78 17.78 6.83
CA MET A 8 -8.86 18.50 6.12
C MET A 8 -8.66 20.02 6.12
N ALA A 9 -8.22 20.60 7.23
CA ALA A 9 -7.96 22.05 7.33
C ALA A 9 -6.86 22.51 6.36
N ASN A 10 -6.03 21.61 5.87
CA ASN A 10 -4.90 21.89 4.97
C ASN A 10 -5.11 21.35 3.55
N LEU A 11 -6.27 20.75 3.24
CA LEU A 11 -6.56 20.28 1.89
C LEU A 11 -6.79 21.46 0.94
N GLN A 12 -6.11 21.44 -0.21
CA GLN A 12 -6.39 22.36 -1.31
C GLN A 12 -7.74 22.07 -1.98
N HIS A 13 -8.16 20.81 -1.92
CA HIS A 13 -9.38 20.27 -2.54
C HIS A 13 -10.17 19.46 -1.51
N PRO A 14 -10.88 20.10 -0.56
CA PRO A 14 -11.63 19.40 0.47
C PRO A 14 -12.75 18.50 -0.10
N GLU A 15 -13.27 18.78 -1.31
CA GLU A 15 -14.24 17.98 -2.02
C GLU A 15 -13.71 16.60 -2.46
N TRP A 16 -12.38 16.40 -2.47
CA TRP A 16 -11.76 15.12 -2.77
C TRP A 16 -11.83 14.12 -1.62
N PHE A 17 -12.10 14.59 -0.43
CA PHE A 17 -12.17 13.76 0.77
C PHE A 17 -13.60 13.67 1.31
N VAL A 18 -13.98 12.49 1.79
CA VAL A 18 -15.23 12.26 2.53
C VAL A 18 -14.85 12.01 3.98
N PRO A 19 -15.19 12.93 4.89
CA PRO A 19 -14.80 12.76 6.30
C PRO A 19 -15.62 11.68 6.97
N ASP A 20 -14.94 10.85 7.76
CA ASP A 20 -15.57 9.88 8.64
C ASP A 20 -16.02 10.55 9.93
N ASP A 21 -17.17 10.18 10.44
CA ASP A 21 -17.60 10.60 11.76
C ASP A 21 -17.05 9.69 12.88
N ALA A 22 -17.26 10.09 14.13
CA ALA A 22 -16.75 9.36 15.28
C ALA A 22 -17.42 7.98 15.45
N VAL A 23 -18.68 7.83 15.03
CA VAL A 23 -19.42 6.56 15.12
C VAL A 23 -18.85 5.59 14.10
N TYR A 24 -18.69 6.04 12.86
CA TYR A 24 -18.07 5.26 11.80
C TYR A 24 -16.68 4.78 12.20
N MET A 25 -15.82 5.69 12.69
CA MET A 25 -14.47 5.34 13.13
C MET A 25 -14.50 4.32 14.27
N ALA A 26 -15.37 4.50 15.27
CA ALA A 26 -15.48 3.55 16.39
C ALA A 26 -15.88 2.14 15.94
N GLU A 27 -16.73 2.03 14.91
CA GLU A 27 -17.16 0.74 14.35
C GLU A 27 -16.08 0.04 13.52
N HIS A 28 -15.14 0.81 12.93
CA HIS A 28 -14.14 0.31 11.98
C HIS A 28 -12.71 0.28 12.54
N ILE A 29 -12.46 0.78 13.77
CA ILE A 29 -11.13 0.71 14.39
C ILE A 29 -10.72 -0.73 14.67
N SER A 30 -11.65 -1.55 15.17
CA SER A 30 -11.41 -2.96 15.41
C SER A 30 -12.74 -3.73 15.49
N GLY A 31 -12.83 -4.86 14.80
CA GLY A 31 -14.03 -5.69 14.90
C GLY A 31 -14.45 -6.28 13.56
N PRO A 32 -15.70 -6.78 13.49
CA PRO A 32 -16.19 -7.48 12.30
C PRO A 32 -16.44 -6.57 11.09
N LYS A 33 -16.56 -5.26 11.30
CA LYS A 33 -16.82 -4.28 10.23
C LYS A 33 -15.56 -3.75 9.57
N GLY A 34 -14.39 -3.92 10.21
CA GLY A 34 -13.13 -3.41 9.66
C GLY A 34 -11.99 -3.37 10.67
N PHE A 35 -10.93 -2.71 10.28
CA PHE A 35 -9.79 -2.39 11.14
C PHE A 35 -9.14 -1.08 10.69
N CYS A 36 -8.37 -0.49 11.58
CA CYS A 36 -7.60 0.72 11.29
C CYS A 36 -6.12 0.50 11.60
N LEU A 37 -5.26 0.85 10.67
CA LEU A 37 -3.82 0.90 10.85
C LEU A 37 -3.41 2.34 11.17
N VAL A 38 -2.41 2.50 12.01
CA VAL A 38 -1.87 3.80 12.40
C VAL A 38 -0.36 3.86 12.22
N ALA A 39 0.14 5.03 11.87
CA ALA A 39 1.56 5.36 11.90
C ALA A 39 1.80 6.39 13.00
N GLU A 40 2.73 6.08 13.89
CA GLU A 40 3.13 6.96 15.00
C GLU A 40 4.59 7.40 14.84
N GLU A 41 4.86 8.63 15.21
CA GLU A 41 6.23 9.12 15.33
C GLU A 41 6.90 8.50 16.56
N LYS A 42 8.04 7.85 16.37
CA LYS A 42 8.72 7.09 17.44
C LYS A 42 9.16 7.94 18.63
N THR A 43 9.53 9.19 18.40
CA THR A 43 10.10 10.07 19.44
C THR A 43 9.03 10.70 20.31
N THR A 44 7.90 11.06 19.73
CA THR A 44 6.84 11.83 20.42
C THR A 44 5.60 11.00 20.70
N GLY A 45 5.41 9.87 20.01
CA GLY A 45 4.17 9.12 20.02
C GLY A 45 3.02 9.82 19.29
N ALA A 46 3.31 10.89 18.54
CA ALA A 46 2.29 11.61 17.78
C ALA A 46 1.76 10.75 16.64
N LEU A 47 0.45 10.74 16.47
CA LEU A 47 -0.21 10.05 15.37
C LEU A 47 0.06 10.79 14.05
N ALA A 48 0.87 10.18 13.18
CA ALA A 48 1.29 10.73 11.90
C ALA A 48 0.29 10.45 10.77
N ALA A 49 -0.31 9.26 10.78
CA ALA A 49 -1.29 8.87 9.77
C ALA A 49 -2.19 7.74 10.28
N TYR A 50 -3.33 7.56 9.62
CA TYR A 50 -4.16 6.37 9.77
C TYR A 50 -4.69 5.88 8.42
N PHE A 51 -5.08 4.61 8.38
CA PHE A 51 -5.67 3.97 7.22
C PHE A 51 -6.77 3.01 7.68
N THR A 52 -8.00 3.22 7.22
CA THR A 52 -9.16 2.40 7.58
C THR A 52 -9.47 1.40 6.47
N VAL A 53 -9.71 0.17 6.85
CA VAL A 53 -10.24 -0.88 5.97
C VAL A 53 -11.65 -1.22 6.41
N LYS A 54 -12.61 -1.12 5.50
CA LYS A 54 -14.00 -1.47 5.71
C LYS A 54 -14.31 -2.86 5.14
N LEU A 55 -14.95 -3.69 5.93
CA LEU A 55 -15.39 -5.04 5.57
C LEU A 55 -16.92 -5.03 5.44
N ALA A 56 -17.40 -4.43 4.36
CA ALA A 56 -18.81 -4.11 4.16
C ALA A 56 -19.69 -5.35 3.93
N GLY A 57 -19.12 -6.46 3.39
CA GLY A 57 -19.91 -7.60 2.97
C GLY A 57 -21.02 -7.19 1.99
N THR A 58 -22.24 -7.63 2.24
CA THR A 58 -23.42 -7.32 1.44
C THR A 58 -24.19 -6.08 1.94
N ALA A 59 -23.57 -5.22 2.74
CA ALA A 59 -24.20 -3.98 3.19
C ALA A 59 -24.63 -3.12 1.99
N PRO A 60 -25.74 -2.35 2.11
CA PRO A 60 -26.27 -1.56 0.98
C PRO A 60 -25.29 -0.53 0.40
N ASP A 61 -24.32 -0.10 1.19
CA ASP A 61 -23.28 0.88 0.84
C ASP A 61 -21.96 0.23 0.43
N ALA A 62 -21.93 -1.09 0.22
CA ALA A 62 -20.76 -1.78 -0.28
C ALA A 62 -20.43 -1.35 -1.72
N LEU A 63 -19.18 -0.91 -1.96
CA LEU A 63 -18.74 -0.42 -3.27
C LEU A 63 -18.87 -1.47 -4.38
N GLY A 64 -18.73 -2.75 -4.05
CA GLY A 64 -18.82 -3.82 -5.04
C GLY A 64 -20.16 -3.88 -5.77
N TRP A 65 -21.26 -3.36 -5.19
CA TRP A 65 -22.54 -3.23 -5.88
C TRP A 65 -22.43 -2.34 -7.13
N GLN A 66 -21.59 -1.31 -7.10
CA GLN A 66 -21.35 -0.43 -8.25
C GLN A 66 -20.64 -1.15 -9.41
N LEU A 67 -19.98 -2.27 -9.12
CA LEU A 67 -19.29 -3.10 -10.11
C LEU A 67 -20.10 -4.34 -10.50
N GLY A 68 -21.33 -4.50 -9.98
CA GLY A 68 -22.17 -5.67 -10.25
C GLY A 68 -21.66 -6.98 -9.62
N MET A 69 -20.87 -6.88 -8.55
CA MET A 69 -20.34 -8.05 -7.84
C MET A 69 -21.46 -8.85 -7.19
N SER A 70 -21.32 -10.18 -7.24
CA SER A 70 -22.21 -11.12 -6.53
C SER A 70 -22.07 -11.01 -5.01
N GLU A 71 -23.03 -11.52 -4.26
CA GLU A 71 -22.96 -11.58 -2.78
C GLU A 71 -21.73 -12.38 -2.29
N GLU A 72 -21.33 -13.41 -3.02
CA GLU A 72 -20.15 -14.22 -2.71
C GLU A 72 -18.87 -13.37 -2.84
N GLU A 73 -18.73 -12.63 -3.93
CA GLU A 73 -17.61 -11.70 -4.14
C GLU A 73 -17.62 -10.58 -3.10
N LEU A 74 -18.80 -9.98 -2.80
CA LEU A 74 -18.93 -8.95 -1.78
C LEU A 74 -18.47 -9.43 -0.39
N ASN A 75 -18.80 -10.67 -0.01
CA ASN A 75 -18.40 -11.26 1.26
C ASN A 75 -16.87 -11.55 1.34
N THR A 76 -16.19 -11.50 0.21
CA THR A 76 -14.73 -11.64 0.10
C THR A 76 -14.05 -10.35 -0.35
N THR A 77 -14.77 -9.22 -0.31
CA THR A 77 -14.28 -7.89 -0.66
C THR A 77 -13.93 -7.08 0.59
N ALA A 78 -12.76 -6.45 0.56
CA ALA A 78 -12.35 -5.41 1.51
C ALA A 78 -12.26 -4.05 0.80
N GLN A 79 -12.78 -2.99 1.42
CA GLN A 79 -12.65 -1.63 0.92
C GLN A 79 -11.48 -0.94 1.63
N MET A 80 -10.52 -0.48 0.84
CA MET A 80 -9.42 0.38 1.26
C MET A 80 -9.98 1.80 1.36
N ASP A 81 -10.49 2.13 2.54
CA ASP A 81 -11.52 3.15 2.67
C ASP A 81 -10.92 4.55 2.87
N SER A 82 -10.48 4.88 4.07
CA SER A 82 -10.00 6.24 4.38
C SER A 82 -8.51 6.24 4.74
N CYS A 83 -7.74 7.14 4.13
CA CYS A 83 -6.37 7.42 4.51
C CYS A 83 -6.21 8.90 4.83
N CYS A 84 -5.67 9.21 6.00
CA CYS A 84 -5.27 10.56 6.37
C CYS A 84 -3.84 10.59 6.86
N VAL A 85 -3.08 11.54 6.33
CA VAL A 85 -1.70 11.84 6.75
C VAL A 85 -1.67 13.26 7.30
N ALA A 86 -1.24 13.41 8.56
CA ALA A 86 -1.12 14.72 9.18
C ALA A 86 -0.10 15.59 8.42
N PRO A 87 -0.36 16.91 8.28
CA PRO A 87 0.41 17.81 7.42
C PRO A 87 1.93 17.71 7.60
N PRO A 88 2.50 17.65 8.83
CA PRO A 88 3.96 17.57 9.00
C PRO A 88 4.58 16.27 8.46
N TYR A 89 3.78 15.23 8.21
CA TYR A 89 4.24 13.91 7.78
C TYR A 89 3.89 13.57 6.33
N GLN A 90 3.26 14.50 5.60
CA GLN A 90 2.98 14.35 4.18
C GLN A 90 4.28 14.25 3.35
N GLY A 91 4.19 13.67 2.15
CA GLY A 91 5.37 13.49 1.28
C GLY A 91 6.31 12.32 1.67
N ASN A 92 6.05 11.61 2.78
CA ASN A 92 6.88 10.49 3.25
C ASN A 92 6.38 9.10 2.80
N GLY A 93 5.43 9.06 1.89
CA GLY A 93 4.86 7.82 1.34
C GLY A 93 4.07 6.98 2.35
N LEU A 94 3.54 7.60 3.42
CA LEU A 94 2.81 6.89 4.48
C LEU A 94 1.52 6.24 3.97
N GLU A 95 0.79 6.89 3.06
CA GLU A 95 -0.39 6.31 2.40
C GLU A 95 -0.05 4.96 1.77
N GLY A 96 0.97 4.93 0.89
CA GLY A 96 1.38 3.70 0.21
C GLY A 96 1.94 2.62 1.14
N LYS A 97 2.58 3.00 2.26
CA LYS A 97 3.06 2.05 3.28
C LYS A 97 1.91 1.44 4.05
N LEU A 98 0.94 2.24 4.48
CA LEU A 98 -0.24 1.78 5.21
C LEU A 98 -1.15 0.93 4.32
N LEU A 99 -1.32 1.30 3.04
CA LEU A 99 -2.04 0.50 2.06
C LEU A 99 -1.41 -0.90 1.92
N LEU A 100 -0.10 -0.98 1.78
CA LEU A 100 0.62 -2.27 1.70
C LEU A 100 0.43 -3.09 2.98
N MET A 101 0.53 -2.47 4.15
CA MET A 101 0.30 -3.15 5.43
C MET A 101 -1.13 -3.66 5.57
N ALA A 102 -2.12 -2.92 5.06
CA ALA A 102 -3.52 -3.34 5.04
C ALA A 102 -3.69 -4.58 4.14
N GLU A 103 -3.11 -4.58 2.95
CA GLU A 103 -3.09 -5.74 2.06
C GLU A 103 -2.44 -6.96 2.74
N ASP A 104 -1.30 -6.78 3.39
CA ASP A 104 -0.59 -7.86 4.09
C ASP A 104 -1.40 -8.42 5.27
N THR A 105 -2.16 -7.56 5.97
CA THR A 105 -3.07 -7.98 7.04
C THR A 105 -4.21 -8.85 6.50
N LEU A 106 -4.69 -8.55 5.30
CA LEU A 106 -5.75 -9.31 4.64
C LEU A 106 -5.25 -10.61 3.98
N ARG A 107 -3.94 -10.71 3.66
CA ARG A 107 -3.36 -11.91 3.05
C ARG A 107 -3.53 -13.13 3.95
N GLY A 108 -3.97 -14.23 3.37
CA GLY A 108 -4.26 -15.47 4.11
C GLY A 108 -5.62 -15.49 4.79
N SER A 109 -6.38 -14.38 4.74
CA SER A 109 -7.78 -14.33 5.16
C SER A 109 -8.71 -14.80 4.02
N ARG A 110 -10.03 -14.63 4.21
CA ARG A 110 -11.02 -14.89 3.15
C ARG A 110 -11.09 -13.83 2.06
N TYR A 111 -10.54 -12.64 2.30
CA TYR A 111 -10.67 -11.50 1.38
C TYR A 111 -9.76 -11.68 0.17
N ARG A 112 -10.33 -11.44 -1.02
CA ARG A 112 -9.68 -11.61 -2.32
C ARG A 112 -9.78 -10.36 -3.19
N HIS A 113 -10.84 -9.60 -3.02
CA HIS A 113 -11.13 -8.41 -3.80
C HIS A 113 -10.86 -7.17 -2.96
N LEU A 114 -10.02 -6.28 -3.46
CA LEU A 114 -9.72 -5.00 -2.82
C LEU A 114 -10.29 -3.88 -3.67
N LEU A 115 -11.12 -3.04 -3.07
CA LEU A 115 -11.70 -1.86 -3.70
C LEU A 115 -11.23 -0.60 -2.98
N ALA A 116 -10.98 0.45 -3.74
CA ALA A 116 -10.75 1.79 -3.22
C ALA A 116 -11.47 2.80 -4.09
N THR A 117 -11.72 4.00 -3.57
CA THR A 117 -12.23 5.11 -4.37
C THR A 117 -11.26 6.27 -4.34
N VAL A 118 -11.14 6.95 -5.46
CA VAL A 118 -10.33 8.16 -5.58
C VAL A 118 -11.08 9.22 -6.36
N HIS A 119 -10.89 10.51 -6.03
CA HIS A 119 -11.39 11.58 -6.90
C HIS A 119 -10.60 11.57 -8.20
N PRO A 120 -11.24 11.70 -9.39
CA PRO A 120 -10.55 11.61 -10.69
C PRO A 120 -9.37 12.58 -10.83
N ASP A 121 -9.46 13.76 -10.23
CA ASP A 121 -8.40 14.78 -10.28
C ASP A 121 -7.33 14.60 -9.17
N ASN A 122 -7.51 13.65 -8.24
CA ASN A 122 -6.51 13.37 -7.20
C ASN A 122 -5.39 12.48 -7.75
N ALA A 123 -4.52 13.08 -8.56
CA ALA A 123 -3.43 12.38 -9.22
C ALA A 123 -2.48 11.67 -8.24
N ALA A 124 -2.28 12.21 -7.02
CA ALA A 124 -1.38 11.61 -6.04
C ALA A 124 -1.90 10.28 -5.50
N SER A 125 -3.18 10.22 -5.08
CA SER A 125 -3.79 8.98 -4.59
C SER A 125 -4.01 7.98 -5.73
N LEU A 126 -4.40 8.47 -6.92
CA LEU A 126 -4.53 7.62 -8.11
C LEU A 126 -3.18 6.95 -8.45
N TYR A 127 -2.11 7.74 -8.50
CA TYR A 127 -0.75 7.23 -8.72
C TYR A 127 -0.36 6.19 -7.67
N THR A 128 -0.63 6.44 -6.39
CA THR A 128 -0.34 5.49 -5.31
C THR A 128 -1.05 4.15 -5.54
N GLY A 129 -2.35 4.17 -5.86
CA GLY A 129 -3.11 2.96 -6.15
C GLY A 129 -2.58 2.19 -7.35
N LEU A 130 -2.38 2.87 -8.49
CA LEU A 130 -1.89 2.25 -9.72
C LEU A 130 -0.50 1.62 -9.53
N HIS A 131 0.42 2.29 -8.83
CA HIS A 131 1.76 1.76 -8.51
C HIS A 131 1.74 0.59 -7.53
N ARG A 132 0.64 0.39 -6.82
CA ARG A 132 0.42 -0.79 -5.95
C ARG A 132 -0.35 -1.91 -6.64
N GLY A 133 -0.53 -1.81 -7.97
CA GLY A 133 -1.15 -2.85 -8.79
C GLY A 133 -2.67 -2.81 -8.82
N TYR A 134 -3.28 -1.70 -8.36
CA TYR A 134 -4.70 -1.47 -8.61
C TYR A 134 -4.92 -1.08 -10.06
N THR A 135 -6.10 -1.41 -10.57
CA THR A 135 -6.59 -0.96 -11.88
C THR A 135 -7.86 -0.16 -11.69
N ILE A 136 -8.19 0.72 -12.63
CA ILE A 136 -9.46 1.45 -12.60
C ILE A 136 -10.54 0.50 -13.12
N ALA A 137 -11.45 0.08 -12.23
CA ALA A 137 -12.57 -0.80 -12.56
C ALA A 137 -13.79 -0.03 -13.07
N ALA A 138 -14.01 1.19 -12.58
CA ALA A 138 -15.05 2.08 -13.07
C ALA A 138 -14.62 3.54 -12.90
N ASN A 139 -15.00 4.37 -13.89
CA ASN A 139 -14.66 5.79 -13.90
C ASN A 139 -15.90 6.64 -13.62
N HIS A 140 -15.70 7.74 -12.88
CA HIS A 140 -16.71 8.80 -12.67
C HIS A 140 -18.05 8.27 -12.12
N VAL A 141 -17.97 7.32 -11.20
CA VAL A 141 -19.15 6.76 -10.52
C VAL A 141 -19.59 7.70 -9.40
N ILE A 142 -20.89 7.85 -9.23
CA ILE A 142 -21.43 8.60 -8.09
C ILE A 142 -21.41 7.72 -6.86
N CYS A 143 -20.60 8.10 -5.88
CA CYS A 143 -20.45 7.46 -4.58
C CYS A 143 -20.80 8.44 -3.44
N TYR A 144 -21.05 7.92 -2.25
CA TYR A 144 -21.22 8.72 -1.03
C TYR A 144 -22.24 9.89 -1.20
N GLY A 145 -23.38 9.57 -1.82
CA GLY A 145 -24.46 10.51 -2.11
C GLY A 145 -24.29 11.24 -3.43
N ASP A 146 -23.34 12.15 -3.56
CA ASP A 146 -23.16 13.00 -4.74
C ASP A 146 -21.71 13.10 -5.23
N LYS A 147 -20.80 12.33 -4.65
CA LYS A 147 -19.37 12.45 -4.95
C LYS A 147 -18.97 11.64 -6.17
N VAL A 148 -18.32 12.28 -7.14
CA VAL A 148 -17.72 11.59 -8.28
C VAL A 148 -16.44 10.90 -7.85
N ARG A 149 -16.31 9.59 -8.16
CA ARG A 149 -15.14 8.77 -7.83
C ARG A 149 -14.79 7.84 -8.98
N ASP A 150 -13.51 7.56 -9.12
CA ASP A 150 -13.05 6.38 -9.83
C ASP A 150 -12.95 5.24 -8.81
N ILE A 151 -13.43 4.05 -9.19
CA ILE A 151 -13.32 2.86 -8.36
C ILE A 151 -12.09 2.09 -8.83
N LEU A 152 -11.16 1.89 -7.90
CA LEU A 152 -9.97 1.08 -8.10
C LEU A 152 -10.24 -0.34 -7.61
N TYR A 153 -9.70 -1.32 -8.33
CA TYR A 153 -9.80 -2.75 -8.01
C TYR A 153 -8.43 -3.40 -8.05
N LYS A 154 -8.21 -4.31 -7.13
CA LYS A 154 -7.07 -5.23 -7.12
C LYS A 154 -7.51 -6.59 -6.62
N GLU A 155 -7.11 -7.65 -7.29
CA GLU A 155 -7.19 -9.00 -6.74
C GLU A 155 -6.03 -9.24 -5.78
N LEU A 156 -6.35 -9.64 -4.55
CA LEU A 156 -5.35 -9.97 -3.55
C LEU A 156 -4.94 -11.44 -3.72
N GLU A 157 -3.79 -11.65 -4.29
CA GLU A 157 -3.23 -12.98 -4.43
C GLU A 157 -3.08 -13.67 -3.06
N SER A 158 -3.52 -14.92 -2.98
CA SER A 158 -3.22 -15.75 -1.82
C SER A 158 -1.71 -15.80 -1.65
N ARG A 159 -1.21 -15.73 -0.43
CA ARG A 159 0.18 -16.16 -0.20
C ARG A 159 0.30 -17.57 -0.77
N ASN A 160 1.11 -17.70 -1.78
CA ASN A 160 1.47 -19.03 -2.29
C ASN A 160 2.32 -19.67 -1.18
N THR A 161 1.67 -20.37 -0.25
CA THR A 161 2.33 -21.07 0.87
C THR A 161 3.25 -22.20 0.39
N ASN A 162 3.26 -22.44 -0.93
CA ASN A 162 4.13 -23.44 -1.57
C ASN A 162 5.42 -22.81 -2.17
N MET A 163 5.59 -21.50 -2.10
CA MET A 163 6.87 -20.91 -2.46
C MET A 163 7.75 -20.88 -1.21
N ASN A 164 8.72 -21.78 -1.16
CA ASN A 164 9.77 -21.70 -0.15
C ASN A 164 10.58 -20.43 -0.44
N THR A 165 10.36 -19.43 0.39
CA THR A 165 11.13 -18.20 0.34
C THR A 165 12.16 -18.26 1.45
N THR A 166 13.42 -18.14 1.11
CA THR A 166 14.51 -18.07 2.08
C THR A 166 15.22 -16.72 2.01
N ILE A 167 15.56 -16.18 3.15
CA ILE A 167 16.46 -15.02 3.26
C ILE A 167 17.73 -15.55 3.91
N ARG A 168 18.83 -15.41 3.22
CA ARG A 168 20.15 -15.80 3.72
C ARG A 168 21.17 -14.70 3.50
N ALA A 169 22.22 -14.68 4.28
CA ALA A 169 23.33 -13.78 4.06
C ALA A 169 23.95 -14.01 2.67
N MET A 170 24.38 -12.94 2.04
CA MET A 170 25.16 -13.00 0.79
C MET A 170 26.47 -13.72 1.02
N THR A 171 26.90 -14.44 0.01
CA THR A 171 28.17 -15.16 -0.04
C THR A 171 28.95 -14.75 -1.29
N PRO A 172 30.26 -15.05 -1.38
CA PRO A 172 31.01 -14.82 -2.60
C PRO A 172 30.46 -15.51 -3.86
N ALA A 173 29.68 -16.59 -3.69
CA ALA A 173 29.03 -17.30 -4.80
C ALA A 173 27.90 -16.49 -5.46
N ASP A 174 27.36 -15.50 -4.78
CA ASP A 174 26.24 -14.68 -5.28
C ASP A 174 26.72 -13.50 -6.15
N LYS A 175 28.03 -13.26 -6.18
CA LYS A 175 28.62 -12.07 -6.81
C LYS A 175 28.17 -11.86 -8.25
N ASP A 176 28.22 -12.89 -9.07
CA ASP A 176 27.88 -12.77 -10.51
C ASP A 176 26.39 -12.48 -10.71
N SER A 177 25.51 -13.12 -9.94
CA SER A 177 24.06 -12.89 -10.00
C SER A 177 23.70 -11.48 -9.55
N VAL A 178 24.32 -10.99 -8.48
CA VAL A 178 24.08 -9.62 -7.98
C VAL A 178 24.63 -8.58 -8.95
N MET A 179 25.83 -8.81 -9.54
CA MET A 179 26.36 -7.96 -10.58
C MET A 179 25.40 -7.79 -11.75
N GLU A 180 24.79 -8.87 -12.21
CA GLU A 180 23.83 -8.84 -13.32
C GLU A 180 22.55 -8.09 -12.92
N MET A 181 22.00 -8.32 -11.73
CA MET A 181 20.86 -7.57 -11.21
C MET A 181 21.16 -6.07 -11.13
N MET A 182 22.35 -5.68 -10.67
CA MET A 182 22.76 -4.27 -10.60
C MET A 182 22.85 -3.65 -11.99
N ARG A 183 23.41 -4.36 -12.98
CA ARG A 183 23.45 -3.88 -14.38
C ARG A 183 22.04 -3.64 -14.93
N VAL A 184 21.11 -4.58 -14.72
CA VAL A 184 19.72 -4.43 -15.16
C VAL A 184 19.07 -3.23 -14.48
N PHE A 185 19.25 -3.08 -13.15
CA PHE A 185 18.69 -1.98 -12.38
C PHE A 185 19.23 -0.62 -12.86
N TYR A 186 20.54 -0.46 -12.95
CA TYR A 186 21.18 0.82 -13.33
C TYR A 186 21.00 1.18 -14.81
N ASN A 187 20.65 0.23 -15.67
CA ASN A 187 20.26 0.49 -17.05
C ASN A 187 18.75 0.75 -17.23
N SER A 188 17.97 0.71 -16.15
CA SER A 188 16.55 0.98 -16.23
C SER A 188 16.25 2.49 -16.28
N PRO A 189 15.14 2.92 -16.92
CA PRO A 189 14.74 4.33 -16.95
C PRO A 189 14.44 4.95 -15.58
N ALA A 190 14.31 4.13 -14.55
CA ALA A 190 13.98 4.56 -13.18
C ALA A 190 15.18 5.12 -12.41
N VAL A 191 16.41 4.96 -12.92
CA VAL A 191 17.63 5.35 -12.22
C VAL A 191 18.26 6.58 -12.84
N LEU A 192 18.54 7.59 -12.00
CA LEU A 192 19.12 8.87 -12.42
C LEU A 192 20.66 8.91 -12.33
N SER A 193 21.30 7.83 -11.89
CA SER A 193 22.75 7.75 -11.73
C SER A 193 23.33 6.59 -12.54
N ASN A 194 24.52 6.78 -13.09
CA ASN A 194 25.25 5.72 -13.79
C ASN A 194 26.03 4.87 -12.76
N GLY A 195 25.80 3.56 -12.77
CA GLY A 195 26.66 2.61 -12.09
C GLY A 195 27.76 2.11 -13.03
N SER A 196 28.90 1.66 -12.48
CA SER A 196 29.94 0.93 -13.24
C SER A 196 30.22 -0.40 -12.56
N ASP A 197 30.74 -1.34 -13.33
CA ASP A 197 31.13 -2.66 -12.81
C ASP A 197 32.13 -2.59 -11.65
N GLU A 198 32.99 -1.58 -11.62
CA GLU A 198 33.91 -1.36 -10.50
C GLU A 198 33.17 -0.92 -9.22
N ILE A 199 32.15 -0.05 -9.35
CA ILE A 199 31.33 0.38 -8.24
C ILE A 199 30.54 -0.81 -7.71
N PHE A 200 29.88 -1.56 -8.59
CA PHE A 200 29.09 -2.74 -8.22
C PHE A 200 29.95 -3.80 -7.51
N ALA A 201 31.13 -4.11 -8.07
CA ALA A 201 32.03 -5.07 -7.45
C ALA A 201 32.49 -4.66 -6.05
N ARG A 202 32.79 -3.37 -5.85
CA ARG A 202 33.14 -2.83 -4.54
C ARG A 202 31.99 -2.90 -3.53
N ASP A 203 30.79 -2.55 -3.97
CA ASP A 203 29.62 -2.53 -3.08
C ASP A 203 29.22 -3.96 -2.69
N ILE A 204 29.30 -4.92 -3.62
CA ILE A 204 29.09 -6.35 -3.34
C ILE A 204 30.15 -6.88 -2.38
N GLU A 205 31.41 -6.53 -2.58
CA GLU A 205 32.51 -6.93 -1.68
C GLU A 205 32.26 -6.41 -0.26
N GLY A 206 31.74 -5.17 -0.12
CA GLY A 206 31.32 -4.63 1.16
C GLY A 206 30.23 -5.45 1.82
N CYS A 207 29.29 -6.01 1.04
CA CYS A 207 28.15 -6.80 1.55
C CYS A 207 28.53 -8.23 1.96
N ILE A 208 29.61 -8.81 1.42
CA ILE A 208 30.04 -10.19 1.69
C ILE A 208 31.28 -10.29 2.60
N SER A 209 31.90 -9.16 2.93
CA SER A 209 33.04 -9.08 3.85
C SER A 209 32.55 -8.86 5.30
N ASP A 210 33.46 -9.07 6.28
CA ASP A 210 33.23 -8.74 7.70
C ASP A 210 33.19 -7.22 7.93
N ASN A 211 32.31 -6.54 7.21
CA ASN A 211 32.13 -5.10 7.32
C ASN A 211 31.11 -4.81 8.43
N PRO A 212 31.46 -4.09 9.52
CA PRO A 212 30.54 -3.85 10.65
C PRO A 212 29.40 -2.87 10.30
N TYR A 213 29.40 -2.26 9.10
CA TYR A 213 28.42 -1.24 8.71
C TYR A 213 27.49 -1.67 7.56
N VAL A 214 27.81 -2.76 6.87
CA VAL A 214 27.04 -3.22 5.69
C VAL A 214 26.91 -4.74 5.73
N GLU A 215 25.69 -5.23 5.61
CA GLU A 215 25.35 -6.64 5.45
C GLU A 215 24.50 -6.82 4.20
N GLY A 216 24.83 -7.82 3.39
CA GLY A 216 24.04 -8.19 2.21
C GLY A 216 23.23 -9.46 2.45
N TYR A 217 21.97 -9.46 1.96
CA TYR A 217 21.10 -10.62 2.03
C TYR A 217 20.54 -10.97 0.67
N MET A 218 20.47 -12.27 0.38
CA MET A 218 19.80 -12.82 -0.79
C MET A 218 18.39 -13.25 -0.41
N PHE A 219 17.45 -12.85 -1.24
CA PHE A 219 16.08 -13.34 -1.20
C PHE A 219 15.93 -14.38 -2.31
N GLU A 220 15.67 -15.61 -1.93
CA GLU A 220 15.52 -16.73 -2.86
C GLU A 220 14.09 -17.24 -2.80
N GLN A 221 13.53 -17.50 -3.96
CA GLN A 221 12.18 -18.02 -4.12
C GLN A 221 12.24 -19.19 -5.09
N ASP A 222 11.75 -20.35 -4.62
CA ASP A 222 11.59 -21.52 -5.49
C ASP A 222 10.48 -21.25 -6.51
N GLY A 223 10.80 -21.30 -7.82
CA GLY A 223 9.89 -21.05 -8.92
C GLY A 223 10.41 -21.54 -10.24
#